data_cea848b57fd5c28ee4203086055c84b2
#
_entry.id   cea848b57fd5c28ee4203086055c84b2
#
_cell.length_a   1.000
_cell.length_b   1.000
_cell.length_c   1.000
_cell.angle_alpha   90.00
_cell.angle_beta   90.00
_cell.angle_gamma   90.00
#
_symmetry.space_group_name_H-M   'P 1'
#
loop_
_entity.id
_entity.type
_entity.pdbx_description
1 polymer ?
#
loop_
_entity_poly.entity_id
_entity_poly.type
_entity_poly.pdbx_seq_one_letter_code
_entity_poly.pdbx_strand_id
1 'polypeptide(L)' 'PKNVLNRGYAYTQIGDKVISSAKEMSKLDNVDIDIHYADGKVTLHKGSAS' A
#
# COMPACT_ATOMS: atom_id res chain seq x y z
N PRO A 1 -14.77 15.82 -0.67
CA PRO A 1 -14.13 15.17 -0.83
C PRO A 1 -12.92 15.37 -1.20
N LYS A 2 -12.38 15.41 -1.09
CA LYS A 2 -11.51 15.62 -1.39
C LYS A 2 -10.36 15.42 -0.83
N ASN A 3 -9.55 15.51 -0.49
CA ASN A 3 -8.44 15.44 0.14
C ASN A 3 -8.33 14.38 0.99
N VAL A 4 -8.58 13.16 0.61
CA VAL A 4 -8.50 12.02 1.44
C VAL A 4 -7.19 11.85 2.09
N LEU A 5 -6.10 12.14 1.44
CA LEU A 5 -4.81 11.94 2.06
C LEU A 5 -4.60 12.85 3.23
N ASN A 6 -5.29 13.96 3.27
CA ASN A 6 -5.13 14.84 4.36
C ASN A 6 -5.88 14.43 5.56
N ARG A 7 -6.64 13.39 5.49
CA ARG A 7 -7.41 12.97 6.62
C ARG A 7 -6.91 11.70 7.17
N GLY A 8 -5.65 11.44 7.01
CA GLY A 8 -5.14 10.22 7.55
C GLY A 8 -5.24 9.05 6.64
N TYR A 9 -5.69 9.26 5.43
CA TYR A 9 -5.74 8.19 4.50
C TYR A 9 -4.37 7.78 4.07
N ALA A 10 -4.26 6.58 3.59
CA ALA A 10 -3.02 6.07 3.06
C ALA A 10 -3.33 5.27 1.83
N TYR A 11 -2.36 5.12 0.95
CA TYR A 11 -2.56 4.25 -0.19
C TYR A 11 -1.37 3.32 -0.28
N THR A 12 -1.58 2.16 -0.90
CA THR A 12 -0.53 1.18 -1.02
C THR A 12 -0.03 1.15 -2.45
N GLN A 13 1.27 0.94 -2.59
CA GLN A 13 1.88 0.91 -3.90
C GLN A 13 2.91 -0.19 -3.92
N ILE A 14 2.98 -0.92 -5.00
CA ILE A 14 3.97 -1.96 -5.15
C ILE A 14 4.72 -1.62 -6.43
N GLY A 15 6.01 -1.31 -6.29
CA GLY A 15 6.77 -0.81 -7.41
C GLY A 15 6.19 0.52 -7.83
N ASP A 16 5.73 0.61 -9.05
CA ASP A 16 5.10 1.84 -9.47
C ASP A 16 3.63 1.61 -9.75
N LYS A 17 3.02 0.62 -9.12
CA LYS A 17 1.63 0.35 -9.34
C LYS A 17 0.88 0.55 -8.04
N VAL A 18 -0.16 1.35 -8.07
CA VAL A 18 -0.98 1.59 -6.90
C VAL A 18 -2.01 0.49 -6.80
N ILE A 19 -2.13 -0.11 -5.61
CA ILE A 19 -3.08 -1.17 -5.39
C ILE A 19 -4.23 -0.60 -4.59
N SER A 20 -5.41 -0.62 -5.16
CA SER A 20 -6.54 -0.04 -4.48
C SER A 20 -7.61 -1.05 -4.16
N SER A 21 -7.36 -2.30 -4.32
CA SER A 21 -8.36 -3.31 -4.07
C SER A 21 -7.78 -4.38 -3.17
N ALA A 22 -8.51 -4.76 -2.15
CA ALA A 22 -8.06 -5.82 -1.28
C ALA A 22 -7.96 -7.14 -2.03
N LYS A 23 -8.82 -7.31 -3.03
CA LYS A 23 -8.76 -8.52 -3.80
C LYS A 23 -7.47 -8.59 -4.60
N GLU A 24 -7.05 -7.49 -5.17
CA GLU A 24 -5.80 -7.49 -5.87
C GLU A 24 -4.65 -7.72 -4.93
N MET A 25 -4.69 -7.11 -3.77
CA MET A 25 -3.62 -7.27 -2.81
C MET A 25 -3.52 -8.72 -2.35
N SER A 26 -4.62 -9.40 -2.21
CA SER A 26 -4.58 -10.76 -1.73
C SER A 26 -4.01 -11.73 -2.75
N LYS A 27 -3.98 -11.34 -4.03
CA LYS A 27 -3.38 -12.21 -5.00
C LYS A 27 -1.89 -12.06 -5.06
N LEU A 28 -1.34 -11.04 -4.46
CA LEU A 28 0.08 -10.81 -4.51
C LEU A 28 0.75 -11.42 -3.31
N ASP A 29 1.97 -11.89 -3.50
CA ASP A 29 2.67 -12.52 -2.42
C ASP A 29 4.15 -12.26 -2.64
N ASN A 30 4.91 -12.23 -1.57
CA ASN A 30 6.34 -12.06 -1.66
C ASN A 30 6.67 -10.73 -2.33
N VAL A 31 6.01 -9.69 -1.94
CA VAL A 31 6.23 -8.38 -2.51
C VAL A 31 6.43 -7.36 -1.40
N ASP A 32 7.11 -6.29 -1.73
CA ASP A 32 7.28 -5.21 -0.78
C ASP A 32 6.20 -4.16 -1.06
N ILE A 33 5.52 -3.75 -0.03
CA ILE A 33 4.42 -2.83 -0.16
C ILE A 33 4.81 -1.51 0.47
N ASP A 34 4.68 -0.45 -0.30
CA ASP A 34 4.92 0.88 0.20
C ASP A 34 3.59 1.48 0.59
N ILE A 35 3.45 1.89 1.83
CA ILE A 35 2.24 2.51 2.29
C ILE A 35 2.52 3.98 2.44
N HIS A 36 1.88 4.78 1.63
CA HIS A 36 2.15 6.20 1.57
C HIS A 36 1.14 6.96 2.42
N TYR A 37 1.64 7.70 3.36
CA TYR A 37 0.81 8.54 4.20
C TYR A 37 1.04 9.99 3.81
N ALA A 38 0.26 10.86 4.36
CA ALA A 38 0.41 12.27 4.04
C ALA A 38 1.75 12.82 4.48
N ASP A 39 2.34 12.24 5.51
CA ASP A 39 3.58 12.77 6.02
C ASP A 39 4.77 11.82 5.80
N GLY A 40 4.63 10.81 4.98
CA GLY A 40 5.75 9.93 4.72
C GLY A 40 5.28 8.59 4.24
N LYS A 41 6.18 7.63 4.24
CA LYS A 41 5.81 6.31 3.79
C LYS A 41 6.46 5.25 4.64
N VAL A 42 5.87 4.09 4.67
CA VAL A 42 6.39 2.95 5.38
C VAL A 42 6.41 1.79 4.39
N THR A 43 7.46 0.99 4.42
CA THR A 43 7.55 -0.16 3.54
C THR A 43 7.43 -1.42 4.36
N LEU A 44 6.55 -2.30 3.95
CA LEU A 44 6.34 -3.57 4.59
C LEU A 44 6.49 -4.68 3.56
N HIS A 45 6.86 -5.83 4.03
CA HIS A 45 7.00 -6.97 3.12
C HIS A 45 5.82 -7.90 3.31
N LYS A 46 5.15 -8.25 2.25
CA LYS A 46 4.07 -9.21 2.30
C LYS A 46 4.57 -10.50 1.69
N GLY A 47 4.52 -11.57 2.43
CA GLY A 47 4.94 -12.84 1.90
C GLY A 47 4.93 -13.87 2.95
N SER A 48 5.10 -15.13 2.52
CA SER A 48 5.11 -16.14 3.43
C SER A 48 6.39 -16.24 3.92
N ALA A 49 6.77 -15.81 4.81
CA ALA A 49 7.98 -15.89 5.26
C ALA A 49 8.40 -17.08 5.63
N SER A 50 8.18 -17.80 5.64
CA SER A 50 8.66 -19.02 6.01
C SER A 50 9.59 -19.08 6.76
#